data_3a4ea2d78acc8f26b3e3e66776a58869
#
_entry.id   3a4ea2d78acc8f26b3e3e66776a58869
#
_cell.length_a   1.000
_cell.length_b   1.000
_cell.length_c   1.000
_cell.angle_alpha   90.00
_cell.angle_beta   90.00
_cell.angle_gamma   90.00
#
_symmetry.space_group_name_H-M   'P 1'
#
loop_
_entity.id
_entity.type
_entity.pdbx_description
1 polymer ?
#
loop_
_entity_poly.entity_id
_entity_poly.type
_entity_poly.pdbx_seq_one_letter_code
_entity_poly.pdbx_strand_id
1 'polypeptide(L)'
;KEVGINPIIVHGGGPQIGSMLKKKNIDSNFIEGLRVTDERTVKIVEDVLSNDINKKIVNDINLTGGNAEGFIGNKNNLIEAKKISLTIKETDSNIEKILDLGFVGEPTKINPSPIEESIRKGKIPVIAPLGVDQNGNTFNINADTAAGALAGSLKASKLLLLTDIDGILDENKKLISSLSLLEAKKIIEHSYILGGMKPKISTCI
;
A
#
# COMPACT_ATOMS: atom_id res chain seq x y z
N LYS A 1 12.98 11.53 -15.04
CA LYS A 1 12.36 12.14 -16.25
C LYS A 1 13.35 12.44 -17.37
N GLU A 2 14.55 12.84 -17.04
CA GLU A 2 15.60 13.13 -18.05
C GLU A 2 15.88 11.94 -18.98
N VAL A 3 15.69 10.71 -18.50
CA VAL A 3 15.85 9.46 -19.27
C VAL A 3 14.54 8.94 -19.88
N GLY A 4 13.49 9.76 -19.99
CA GLY A 4 12.21 9.37 -20.60
C GLY A 4 11.28 8.52 -19.71
N ILE A 5 11.61 8.32 -18.42
CA ILE A 5 10.77 7.58 -17.48
C ILE A 5 9.72 8.50 -16.85
N ASN A 6 8.48 8.05 -16.75
CA ASN A 6 7.39 8.68 -16.01
C ASN A 6 7.18 7.97 -14.67
N PRO A 7 7.88 8.40 -13.60
CA PRO A 7 7.75 7.76 -12.30
C PRO A 7 6.42 8.15 -11.64
N ILE A 8 5.82 7.18 -10.95
CA ILE A 8 4.67 7.35 -10.06
C ILE A 8 5.10 6.81 -8.70
N ILE A 9 4.89 7.57 -7.66
CA ILE A 9 5.32 7.21 -6.31
C ILE A 9 4.09 6.88 -5.46
N VAL A 10 4.09 5.70 -4.87
CA VAL A 10 3.13 5.32 -3.81
C VAL A 10 3.92 5.17 -2.53
N HIS A 11 3.56 5.89 -1.48
CA HIS A 11 4.29 5.86 -0.23
C HIS A 11 3.54 5.11 0.87
N GLY A 12 4.26 4.50 1.79
CA GLY A 12 3.73 4.01 3.05
C GLY A 12 3.80 5.08 4.15
N GLY A 13 3.63 4.65 5.41
CA GLY A 13 3.70 5.56 6.56
C GLY A 13 3.66 4.82 7.91
N GLY A 14 3.95 3.53 7.94
CA GLY A 14 3.86 2.71 9.14
C GLY A 14 4.52 3.30 10.38
N PRO A 15 5.81 3.71 10.32
CA PRO A 15 6.50 4.30 11.45
C PRO A 15 5.90 5.62 11.93
N GLN A 16 5.53 6.52 11.01
CA GLN A 16 4.96 7.82 11.32
C GLN A 16 3.56 7.69 11.95
N ILE A 17 2.72 6.81 11.37
CA ILE A 17 1.41 6.48 11.92
C ILE A 17 1.57 5.90 13.34
N GLY A 18 2.48 4.93 13.52
CA GLY A 18 2.76 4.34 14.85
C GLY A 18 3.21 5.38 15.87
N SER A 19 4.09 6.30 15.48
CA SER A 19 4.54 7.40 16.34
C SER A 19 3.38 8.33 16.73
N MET A 20 2.50 8.67 15.78
CA MET A 20 1.34 9.53 16.04
C MET A 20 0.32 8.87 16.95
N LEU A 21 0.02 7.58 16.73
CA LEU A 21 -0.88 6.80 17.60
C LEU A 21 -0.34 6.75 19.03
N LYS A 22 0.96 6.46 19.21
CA LYS A 22 1.63 6.46 20.52
C LYS A 22 1.52 7.82 21.21
N LYS A 23 1.74 8.93 20.52
CA LYS A 23 1.56 10.28 21.05
C LYS A 23 0.13 10.56 21.52
N LYS A 24 -0.86 9.90 20.93
CA LYS A 24 -2.28 10.03 21.27
C LYS A 24 -2.77 8.94 22.25
N ASN A 25 -1.85 8.13 22.80
CA ASN A 25 -2.15 6.99 23.67
C ASN A 25 -3.16 6.00 23.06
N ILE A 26 -2.98 5.69 21.78
CA ILE A 26 -3.77 4.71 21.04
C ILE A 26 -2.86 3.52 20.71
N ASP A 27 -3.30 2.33 21.08
CA ASP A 27 -2.59 1.09 20.78
C ASP A 27 -2.61 0.80 19.27
N SER A 28 -1.52 0.23 18.78
CA SER A 28 -1.35 -0.11 17.37
C SER A 28 -1.08 -1.59 17.20
N ASN A 29 -2.10 -2.32 16.80
CA ASN A 29 -2.05 -3.76 16.59
C ASN A 29 -1.99 -4.09 15.10
N PHE A 30 -1.29 -5.19 14.77
CA PHE A 30 -1.17 -5.72 13.42
C PHE A 30 -1.61 -7.18 13.39
N ILE A 31 -2.32 -7.55 12.32
CA ILE A 31 -2.72 -8.93 12.03
C ILE A 31 -2.32 -9.19 10.56
N GLU A 32 -1.54 -10.22 10.31
CA GLU A 32 -1.02 -10.58 8.98
C GLU A 32 -0.39 -9.39 8.22
N GLY A 33 0.31 -8.51 8.96
CA GLY A 33 0.95 -7.32 8.39
C GLY A 33 0.01 -6.14 8.12
N LEU A 34 -1.29 -6.27 8.37
CA LEU A 34 -2.29 -5.22 8.25
C LEU A 34 -2.55 -4.57 9.61
N ARG A 35 -2.57 -3.24 9.66
CA ARG A 35 -2.87 -2.50 10.89
C ARG A 35 -4.37 -2.56 11.19
N VAL A 36 -4.75 -3.08 12.35
CA VAL A 36 -6.12 -2.96 12.85
C VAL A 36 -6.44 -1.46 12.99
N THR A 37 -7.50 -1.01 12.34
CA THR A 37 -7.77 0.41 12.12
C THR A 37 -9.21 0.73 12.50
N ASP A 38 -9.44 1.15 13.74
CA ASP A 38 -10.75 1.61 14.19
C ASP A 38 -11.08 3.02 13.65
N GLU A 39 -12.24 3.56 13.98
CA GLU A 39 -12.70 4.87 13.51
C GLU A 39 -11.79 6.03 13.96
N ARG A 40 -11.19 5.94 15.13
CA ARG A 40 -10.24 6.95 15.63
C ARG A 40 -8.90 6.84 14.89
N THR A 41 -8.46 5.61 14.69
CA THR A 41 -7.21 5.29 14.01
C THR A 41 -7.24 5.69 12.54
N VAL A 42 -8.35 5.46 11.79
CA VAL A 42 -8.40 5.81 10.37
C VAL A 42 -8.26 7.32 10.13
N LYS A 43 -8.83 8.15 11.01
CA LYS A 43 -8.69 9.61 10.94
C LYS A 43 -7.23 10.06 11.12
N ILE A 44 -6.50 9.40 12.02
CA ILE A 44 -5.06 9.66 12.24
C ILE A 44 -4.24 9.16 11.05
N VAL A 45 -4.56 7.98 10.53
CA VAL A 45 -3.91 7.43 9.32
C VAL A 45 -4.10 8.38 8.14
N GLU A 46 -5.33 8.86 7.91
CA GLU A 46 -5.62 9.80 6.82
C GLU A 46 -4.81 11.10 6.98
N ASP A 47 -4.78 11.67 8.18
CA ASP A 47 -4.04 12.90 8.44
C ASP A 47 -2.53 12.73 8.23
N VAL A 48 -1.94 11.69 8.81
CA VAL A 48 -0.49 11.41 8.69
C VAL A 48 -0.11 11.12 7.23
N LEU A 49 -0.86 10.29 6.52
CA LEU A 49 -0.55 9.94 5.14
C LEU A 49 -0.70 11.16 4.21
N SER A 50 -1.76 11.94 4.40
CA SER A 50 -2.10 13.05 3.50
C SER A 50 -1.30 14.31 3.80
N ASN A 51 -1.23 14.70 5.07
CA ASN A 51 -0.69 16.00 5.46
C ASN A 51 0.79 15.94 5.84
N ASP A 52 1.23 14.91 6.56
CA ASP A 52 2.62 14.82 6.98
C ASP A 52 3.50 14.22 5.88
N ILE A 53 3.14 13.03 5.37
CA ILE A 53 4.02 12.27 4.49
C ILE A 53 3.89 12.71 3.03
N ASN A 54 2.68 12.70 2.46
CA ASN A 54 2.48 13.04 1.06
C ASN A 54 3.00 14.44 0.74
N LYS A 55 2.59 15.45 1.52
CA LYS A 55 3.05 16.83 1.34
C LYS A 55 4.56 16.97 1.49
N LYS A 56 5.15 16.23 2.45
CA LYS A 56 6.61 16.26 2.65
C LYS A 56 7.33 15.72 1.42
N ILE A 57 6.92 14.55 0.91
CA ILE A 57 7.56 13.94 -0.28
C ILE A 57 7.43 14.86 -1.49
N VAL A 58 6.25 15.43 -1.74
CA VAL A 58 6.00 16.37 -2.82
C VAL A 58 6.94 17.59 -2.69
N ASN A 59 7.02 18.16 -1.49
CA ASN A 59 7.87 19.31 -1.23
C ASN A 59 9.36 18.97 -1.43
N ASP A 60 9.83 17.85 -0.90
CA ASP A 60 11.23 17.42 -1.01
C ASP A 60 11.63 17.22 -2.48
N ILE A 61 10.77 16.61 -3.30
CA ILE A 61 11.01 16.45 -4.75
C ILE A 61 11.08 17.83 -5.44
N ASN A 62 10.15 18.73 -5.11
CA ASN A 62 10.09 20.05 -5.74
C ASN A 62 11.29 20.94 -5.34
N LEU A 63 11.76 20.83 -4.11
CA LEU A 63 12.97 21.54 -3.65
C LEU A 63 14.26 21.07 -4.37
N THR A 64 14.28 19.83 -4.85
CA THR A 64 15.41 19.29 -5.64
C THR A 64 15.28 19.55 -7.15
N GLY A 65 14.35 20.40 -7.57
CA GLY A 65 14.13 20.74 -8.98
C GLY A 65 13.19 19.79 -9.70
N GLY A 66 12.56 18.83 -9.02
CA GLY A 66 11.50 18.01 -9.56
C GLY A 66 10.19 18.79 -9.72
N ASN A 67 9.17 18.14 -10.30
CA ASN A 67 7.82 18.70 -10.42
C ASN A 67 6.82 17.63 -9.95
N ALA A 68 6.62 17.53 -8.64
CA ALA A 68 5.72 16.53 -8.05
C ALA A 68 4.34 17.12 -7.75
N GLU A 69 3.32 16.25 -7.80
CA GLU A 69 1.93 16.53 -7.44
C GLU A 69 1.38 15.45 -6.52
N GLY A 70 0.78 15.86 -5.38
CA GLY A 70 0.23 14.95 -4.39
C GLY A 70 -1.20 14.50 -4.73
N PHE A 71 -1.47 13.23 -4.52
CA PHE A 71 -2.78 12.61 -4.66
C PHE A 71 -3.13 11.84 -3.38
N ILE A 72 -4.36 11.96 -2.95
CA ILE A 72 -4.89 11.23 -1.80
C ILE A 72 -5.91 10.23 -2.34
N GLY A 73 -5.65 8.94 -2.13
CA GLY A 73 -6.41 7.88 -2.79
C GLY A 73 -7.92 7.89 -2.54
N ASN A 74 -8.38 8.35 -1.36
CA ASN A 74 -9.80 8.48 -1.04
C ASN A 74 -10.46 9.76 -1.57
N LYS A 75 -9.73 10.65 -2.26
CA LYS A 75 -10.28 11.88 -2.86
C LYS A 75 -10.57 11.67 -4.34
N ASN A 76 -11.65 12.30 -4.82
CA ASN A 76 -12.09 12.25 -6.22
C ASN A 76 -12.25 10.81 -6.76
N ASN A 77 -12.61 9.88 -5.90
CA ASN A 77 -12.72 8.44 -6.23
C ASN A 77 -11.48 7.89 -6.94
N LEU A 78 -10.30 8.36 -6.55
CA LEU A 78 -9.05 7.89 -7.16
C LEU A 78 -8.85 6.40 -6.92
N ILE A 79 -9.10 5.95 -5.67
CA ILE A 79 -9.08 4.54 -5.27
C ILE A 79 -10.41 4.20 -4.62
N GLU A 80 -11.30 3.55 -5.35
CA GLU A 80 -12.47 2.91 -4.77
C GLU A 80 -12.01 1.64 -4.03
N ALA A 81 -12.54 1.43 -2.83
CA ALA A 81 -12.13 0.32 -1.96
C ALA A 81 -13.32 -0.36 -1.30
N LYS A 82 -13.14 -1.60 -0.92
CA LYS A 82 -14.04 -2.32 -0.03
C LYS A 82 -13.32 -2.74 1.24
N LYS A 83 -14.07 -2.88 2.32
CA LYS A 83 -13.56 -3.40 3.60
C LYS A 83 -13.03 -4.81 3.43
N ILE A 84 -11.88 -5.11 4.08
CA ILE A 84 -11.34 -6.47 4.17
C ILE A 84 -11.71 -7.09 5.51
N SER A 85 -12.00 -8.39 5.50
CA SER A 85 -12.07 -9.25 6.67
C SER A 85 -11.11 -10.42 6.50
N LEU A 86 -10.36 -10.76 7.53
CA LEU A 86 -9.46 -11.91 7.49
C LEU A 86 -10.17 -13.14 8.07
N THR A 87 -10.05 -14.26 7.36
CA THR A 87 -10.46 -15.56 7.89
C THR A 87 -9.22 -16.27 8.44
N ILE A 88 -9.20 -16.50 9.75
CA ILE A 88 -8.12 -17.26 10.41
C ILE A 88 -8.68 -18.65 10.78
N LYS A 89 -7.94 -19.70 10.40
CA LYS A 89 -8.20 -21.07 10.87
C LYS A 89 -7.48 -21.25 12.20
N GLU A 90 -8.20 -21.63 13.24
CA GLU A 90 -7.58 -22.06 14.49
C GLU A 90 -6.85 -23.40 14.25
N THR A 91 -5.60 -23.47 14.71
CA THR A 91 -4.65 -24.56 14.43
C THR A 91 -5.14 -25.93 14.93
N ASP A 92 -6.03 -25.96 15.92
CA ASP A 92 -6.52 -27.19 16.59
C ASP A 92 -8.03 -27.45 16.42
N SER A 93 -8.71 -26.63 15.64
CA SER A 93 -10.15 -26.78 15.38
C SER A 93 -10.47 -26.44 13.91
N ASN A 94 -11.46 -27.10 13.33
CA ASN A 94 -12.01 -26.73 12.03
C ASN A 94 -12.84 -25.43 12.05
N ILE A 95 -12.61 -24.55 13.07
CA ILE A 95 -13.35 -23.31 13.25
C ILE A 95 -12.63 -22.21 12.50
N GLU A 96 -13.32 -21.63 11.53
CA GLU A 96 -12.87 -20.42 10.85
C GLU A 96 -13.41 -19.20 11.61
N LYS A 97 -12.52 -18.32 12.06
CA LYS A 97 -12.88 -17.07 12.72
C LYS A 97 -12.68 -15.90 11.77
N ILE A 98 -13.74 -15.14 11.54
CA ILE A 98 -13.64 -13.90 10.77
C ILE A 98 -13.18 -12.78 11.71
N LEU A 99 -12.05 -12.18 11.40
CA LEU A 99 -11.53 -11.02 12.12
C LEU A 99 -11.88 -9.73 11.38
N ASP A 100 -12.54 -8.83 12.10
CA ASP A 100 -12.79 -7.47 11.63
C ASP A 100 -11.56 -6.59 11.91
N LEU A 101 -10.93 -6.10 10.87
CA LEU A 101 -9.80 -5.18 10.95
C LEU A 101 -10.21 -3.71 11.06
N GLY A 102 -11.52 -3.42 11.09
CA GLY A 102 -12.05 -2.05 11.07
C GLY A 102 -12.00 -1.44 9.67
N PHE A 103 -11.46 -0.23 9.59
CA PHE A 103 -11.35 0.54 8.34
C PHE A 103 -10.08 0.19 7.55
N VAL A 104 -9.88 -1.09 7.29
CA VAL A 104 -8.84 -1.60 6.41
C VAL A 104 -9.51 -2.06 5.11
N GLY A 105 -8.96 -1.64 3.98
CA GLY A 105 -9.58 -1.89 2.68
C GLY A 105 -8.62 -2.43 1.63
N GLU A 106 -9.20 -2.99 0.59
CA GLU A 106 -8.51 -3.34 -0.64
C GLU A 106 -9.10 -2.58 -1.82
N PRO A 107 -8.28 -2.16 -2.81
CA PRO A 107 -8.75 -1.48 -4.00
C PRO A 107 -9.71 -2.36 -4.80
N THR A 108 -10.83 -1.81 -5.23
CA THR A 108 -11.78 -2.46 -6.13
C THR A 108 -11.77 -1.84 -7.52
N LYS A 109 -11.46 -0.54 -7.58
CA LYS A 109 -11.36 0.20 -8.84
C LYS A 109 -10.43 1.39 -8.67
N ILE A 110 -9.67 1.68 -9.71
CA ILE A 110 -8.81 2.84 -9.81
C ILE A 110 -9.36 3.77 -10.89
N ASN A 111 -9.39 5.06 -10.61
CA ASN A 111 -9.59 6.09 -11.63
C ASN A 111 -8.23 6.62 -12.09
N PRO A 112 -7.68 6.16 -13.22
CA PRO A 112 -6.33 6.55 -13.65
C PRO A 112 -6.26 7.97 -14.20
N SER A 113 -7.38 8.56 -14.63
CA SER A 113 -7.41 9.81 -15.40
C SER A 113 -6.67 10.99 -14.73
N PRO A 114 -6.81 11.26 -13.41
CA PRO A 114 -6.08 12.35 -12.77
C PRO A 114 -4.55 12.13 -12.78
N ILE A 115 -4.12 10.89 -12.62
CA ILE A 115 -2.70 10.52 -12.64
C ILE A 115 -2.13 10.68 -14.04
N GLU A 116 -2.83 10.19 -15.06
CA GLU A 116 -2.43 10.32 -16.47
C GLU A 116 -2.35 11.80 -16.90
N GLU A 117 -3.29 12.62 -16.43
CA GLU A 117 -3.26 14.06 -16.69
C GLU A 117 -2.03 14.72 -16.05
N SER A 118 -1.73 14.37 -14.81
CA SER A 118 -0.54 14.84 -14.10
C SER A 118 0.74 14.47 -14.86
N ILE A 119 0.84 13.23 -15.33
CA ILE A 119 1.97 12.74 -16.13
C ILE A 119 2.10 13.52 -17.45
N ARG A 120 0.98 13.75 -18.19
CA ARG A 120 0.98 14.55 -19.42
C ARG A 120 1.48 15.98 -19.20
N LYS A 121 1.19 16.57 -18.03
CA LYS A 121 1.70 17.89 -17.62
C LYS A 121 3.16 17.85 -17.15
N GLY A 122 3.84 16.72 -17.30
CA GLY A 122 5.24 16.58 -16.92
C GLY A 122 5.46 16.46 -15.41
N LYS A 123 4.45 16.19 -14.62
CA LYS A 123 4.57 16.05 -13.15
C LYS A 123 4.89 14.62 -12.73
N ILE A 124 5.27 14.46 -11.47
CA ILE A 124 5.51 13.19 -10.77
C ILE A 124 4.37 12.99 -9.78
N PRO A 125 3.40 12.10 -10.04
CA PRO A 125 2.35 11.80 -9.08
C PRO A 125 2.89 11.12 -7.83
N VAL A 126 2.48 11.61 -6.64
CA VAL A 126 2.80 11.03 -5.33
C VAL A 126 1.49 10.67 -4.66
N ILE A 127 1.25 9.38 -4.39
CA ILE A 127 -0.05 8.86 -3.97
C ILE A 127 0.00 8.35 -2.54
N ALA A 128 -0.92 8.86 -1.69
CA ALA A 128 -1.20 8.32 -0.37
C ALA A 128 -2.18 7.14 -0.49
N PRO A 129 -1.88 5.96 0.10
CA PRO A 129 -2.65 4.73 -0.09
C PRO A 129 -3.88 4.68 0.81
N LEU A 130 -4.86 5.52 0.49
CA LEU A 130 -6.17 5.56 1.10
C LEU A 130 -7.22 5.20 0.04
N GLY A 131 -8.32 4.60 0.46
CA GLY A 131 -9.44 4.32 -0.43
C GLY A 131 -10.76 4.83 0.13
N VAL A 132 -11.79 4.86 -0.71
CA VAL A 132 -13.13 5.26 -0.34
C VAL A 132 -14.15 4.25 -0.86
N ASP A 133 -15.18 3.94 -0.05
CA ASP A 133 -16.32 3.16 -0.52
C ASP A 133 -17.45 4.06 -1.04
N GLN A 134 -18.53 3.44 -1.51
CA GLN A 134 -19.72 4.12 -2.02
C GLN A 134 -20.45 4.96 -0.96
N ASN A 135 -20.22 4.68 0.34
CA ASN A 135 -20.82 5.40 1.45
C ASN A 135 -19.95 6.59 1.92
N GLY A 136 -18.78 6.79 1.31
CA GLY A 136 -17.83 7.83 1.69
C GLY A 136 -16.91 7.45 2.86
N ASN A 137 -16.89 6.17 3.28
CA ASN A 137 -15.98 5.72 4.32
C ASN A 137 -14.56 5.64 3.79
N THR A 138 -13.61 6.22 4.53
CA THR A 138 -12.17 6.11 4.24
C THR A 138 -11.61 4.78 4.74
N PHE A 139 -10.78 4.14 3.93
CA PHE A 139 -10.05 2.93 4.29
C PHE A 139 -8.54 3.15 4.22
N ASN A 140 -7.84 2.61 5.22
CA ASN A 140 -6.41 2.42 5.21
C ASN A 140 -6.07 1.25 4.27
N ILE A 141 -5.27 1.49 3.24
CA ILE A 141 -4.86 0.48 2.27
C ILE A 141 -3.36 0.19 2.45
N ASN A 142 -2.96 -1.06 2.37
CA ASN A 142 -1.55 -1.43 2.32
C ASN A 142 -0.90 -0.76 1.09
N ALA A 143 0.25 -0.12 1.27
CA ALA A 143 0.91 0.65 0.21
C ALA A 143 1.34 -0.21 -0.98
N ASP A 144 1.81 -1.44 -0.74
CA ASP A 144 2.18 -2.37 -1.81
C ASP A 144 0.95 -2.78 -2.62
N THR A 145 -0.17 -3.08 -1.94
CA THR A 145 -1.44 -3.42 -2.58
C THR A 145 -1.99 -2.25 -3.41
N ALA A 146 -1.93 -1.03 -2.89
CA ALA A 146 -2.32 0.16 -3.64
C ALA A 146 -1.42 0.38 -4.87
N ALA A 147 -0.11 0.19 -4.71
CA ALA A 147 0.86 0.33 -5.81
C ALA A 147 0.61 -0.69 -6.93
N GLY A 148 0.31 -1.95 -6.58
CA GLY A 148 -0.04 -2.98 -7.56
C GLY A 148 -1.31 -2.67 -8.33
N ALA A 149 -2.38 -2.27 -7.63
CA ALA A 149 -3.64 -1.89 -8.27
C ALA A 149 -3.47 -0.69 -9.22
N LEU A 150 -2.70 0.32 -8.80
CA LEU A 150 -2.35 1.46 -9.65
C LEU A 150 -1.50 1.05 -10.86
N ALA A 151 -0.48 0.21 -10.66
CA ALA A 151 0.37 -0.28 -11.73
C ALA A 151 -0.44 -1.06 -12.78
N GLY A 152 -1.34 -1.92 -12.35
CA GLY A 152 -2.24 -2.66 -13.25
C GLY A 152 -3.17 -1.74 -14.03
N SER A 153 -3.83 -0.79 -13.34
CA SER A 153 -4.77 0.15 -13.96
C SER A 153 -4.11 1.07 -14.98
N LEU A 154 -2.89 1.54 -14.68
CA LEU A 154 -2.10 2.42 -15.54
C LEU A 154 -1.27 1.66 -16.59
N LYS A 155 -1.36 0.33 -16.61
CA LYS A 155 -0.56 -0.54 -17.48
C LYS A 155 0.95 -0.19 -17.40
N ALA A 156 1.42 -0.03 -16.15
CA ALA A 156 2.80 0.34 -15.90
C ALA A 156 3.77 -0.70 -16.47
N SER A 157 4.82 -0.25 -17.13
CA SER A 157 5.85 -1.14 -17.70
C SER A 157 6.66 -1.87 -16.61
N LYS A 158 6.71 -1.32 -15.39
CA LYS A 158 7.44 -1.89 -14.26
C LYS A 158 6.86 -1.39 -12.95
N LEU A 159 6.74 -2.29 -11.96
CA LEU A 159 6.48 -1.99 -10.55
C LEU A 159 7.77 -2.23 -9.76
N LEU A 160 8.19 -1.23 -8.98
CA LEU A 160 9.34 -1.32 -8.09
C LEU A 160 8.87 -1.22 -6.64
N LEU A 161 9.06 -2.27 -5.86
CA LEU A 161 8.77 -2.30 -4.43
C LEU A 161 10.07 -2.08 -3.66
N LEU A 162 10.25 -0.89 -3.11
CA LEU A 162 11.39 -0.55 -2.28
C LEU A 162 11.21 -1.12 -0.88
N THR A 163 12.24 -1.77 -0.36
CA THR A 163 12.23 -2.44 0.94
C THR A 163 13.60 -2.34 1.59
N ASP A 164 13.65 -2.52 2.89
CA ASP A 164 14.85 -2.51 3.74
C ASP A 164 15.53 -3.90 3.87
N ILE A 165 15.04 -4.88 3.11
CA ILE A 165 15.60 -6.22 3.04
C ILE A 165 16.06 -6.53 1.62
N ASP A 166 16.99 -7.49 1.47
CA ASP A 166 17.64 -7.82 0.19
C ASP A 166 16.65 -8.31 -0.89
N GLY A 167 15.52 -8.85 -0.50
CA GLY A 167 14.49 -9.36 -1.39
C GLY A 167 13.84 -10.64 -0.88
N ILE A 168 13.31 -11.45 -1.79
CA ILE A 168 12.72 -12.75 -1.46
C ILE A 168 13.84 -13.75 -1.20
N LEU A 169 13.81 -14.40 -0.03
CA LEU A 169 14.79 -15.41 0.36
C LEU A 169 14.15 -16.80 0.26
N ASP A 170 14.93 -17.80 -0.11
CA ASP A 170 14.55 -19.21 -0.03
C ASP A 170 14.63 -19.75 1.42
N GLU A 171 14.31 -21.03 1.61
CA GLU A 171 14.35 -21.72 2.91
C GLU A 171 15.76 -21.72 3.54
N ASN A 172 16.82 -21.60 2.73
CA ASN A 172 18.22 -21.51 3.15
C ASN A 172 18.69 -20.06 3.35
N LYS A 173 17.77 -19.08 3.34
CA LYS A 173 18.04 -17.64 3.43
C LYS A 173 18.89 -17.08 2.28
N LYS A 174 18.89 -17.75 1.12
CA LYS A 174 19.56 -17.27 -0.09
C LYS A 174 18.59 -16.42 -0.92
N LEU A 175 19.10 -15.31 -1.46
CA LEU A 175 18.33 -14.40 -2.30
C LEU A 175 17.88 -15.10 -3.58
N ILE A 176 16.58 -15.03 -3.85
CA ILE A 176 15.97 -15.45 -5.11
C ILE A 176 15.96 -14.24 -6.04
N SER A 177 16.81 -14.27 -7.05
CA SER A 177 17.02 -13.14 -7.96
C SER A 177 15.90 -12.96 -9.01
N SER A 178 15.16 -14.01 -9.30
CA SER A 178 14.09 -14.00 -10.31
C SER A 178 13.07 -15.10 -10.01
N LEU A 179 11.80 -14.81 -10.23
CA LEU A 179 10.68 -15.74 -10.14
C LEU A 179 9.76 -15.51 -11.33
N SER A 180 9.32 -16.60 -11.95
CA SER A 180 8.16 -16.55 -12.85
C SER A 180 6.87 -16.34 -12.05
N LEU A 181 5.80 -15.93 -12.71
CA LEU A 181 4.47 -15.81 -12.09
C LEU A 181 4.00 -17.11 -11.44
N LEU A 182 4.30 -18.26 -12.08
CA LEU A 182 3.91 -19.57 -11.55
C LEU A 182 4.71 -19.93 -10.29
N GLU A 183 6.00 -19.63 -10.25
CA GLU A 183 6.85 -19.83 -9.08
C GLU A 183 6.46 -18.91 -7.95
N ALA A 184 6.14 -17.62 -8.24
CA ALA A 184 5.67 -16.69 -7.24
C ALA A 184 4.36 -17.14 -6.57
N LYS A 185 3.41 -17.69 -7.34
CA LYS A 185 2.18 -18.29 -6.81
C LYS A 185 2.42 -19.49 -5.90
N LYS A 186 3.43 -20.31 -6.20
CA LYS A 186 3.79 -21.45 -5.36
C LYS A 186 4.51 -21.02 -4.09
N ILE A 187 5.49 -20.13 -4.21
CA ILE A 187 6.35 -19.75 -3.09
C ILE A 187 5.57 -19.02 -1.97
N ILE A 188 4.50 -18.29 -2.30
CA ILE A 188 3.72 -17.54 -1.32
C ILE A 188 3.01 -18.45 -0.28
N GLU A 189 2.80 -19.71 -0.63
CA GLU A 189 2.18 -20.71 0.26
C GLU A 189 3.18 -21.32 1.24
N HIS A 190 4.49 -21.12 1.02
CA HIS A 190 5.51 -21.68 1.90
C HIS A 190 5.61 -20.93 3.24
N SER A 191 5.81 -21.68 4.32
CA SER A 191 5.85 -21.17 5.69
C SER A 191 7.01 -20.24 5.98
N TYR A 192 8.10 -20.31 5.18
CA TYR A 192 9.26 -19.41 5.35
C TYR A 192 9.05 -18.01 4.77
N ILE A 193 7.99 -17.79 3.98
CA ILE A 193 7.60 -16.45 3.53
C ILE A 193 6.77 -15.81 4.64
N LEU A 194 7.36 -14.90 5.39
CA LEU A 194 6.77 -14.31 6.59
C LEU A 194 6.46 -12.82 6.44
N GLY A 195 5.50 -12.35 7.25
CA GLY A 195 5.22 -10.93 7.48
C GLY A 195 4.95 -10.12 6.23
N GLY A 196 5.61 -8.98 6.12
CA GLY A 196 5.42 -8.01 5.03
C GLY A 196 5.83 -8.50 3.63
N MET A 197 6.51 -9.67 3.51
CA MET A 197 6.88 -10.22 2.20
C MET A 197 5.69 -10.84 1.47
N LYS A 198 4.74 -11.47 2.17
CA LYS A 198 3.53 -12.02 1.55
C LYS A 198 2.72 -10.98 0.77
N PRO A 199 2.36 -9.82 1.35
CA PRO A 199 1.69 -8.75 0.60
C PRO A 199 2.48 -8.29 -0.62
N LYS A 200 3.82 -8.19 -0.52
CA LYS A 200 4.67 -7.77 -1.65
C LYS A 200 4.63 -8.76 -2.80
N ILE A 201 4.74 -10.06 -2.52
CA ILE A 201 4.67 -11.10 -3.55
C ILE A 201 3.25 -11.12 -4.17
N SER A 202 2.20 -11.09 -3.33
CA SER A 202 0.80 -11.08 -3.80
C SER A 202 0.52 -9.89 -4.73
N THR A 203 1.11 -8.74 -4.45
CA THR A 203 0.96 -7.53 -5.27
C THR A 203 1.59 -7.67 -6.66
N CYS A 204 2.58 -8.54 -6.82
CA CYS A 204 3.27 -8.80 -8.09
C CYS A 204 2.59 -9.89 -8.95
N ILE A 205 1.60 -10.62 -8.39
CA ILE A 205 0.84 -11.69 -9.04
C ILE A 205 -0.45 -11.16 -9.67
#